data_e09cb8d037245237f376406b03517946
#
_entry.id   e09cb8d037245237f376406b03517946
#
_cell.length_a   1.000
_cell.length_b   1.000
_cell.length_c   1.000
_cell.angle_alpha   90.00
_cell.angle_beta   90.00
_cell.angle_gamma   90.00
#
_symmetry.space_group_name_H-M   'P 1'
#
loop_
_entity.id
_entity.type
_entity.pdbx_description
1 polymer ?
#
loop_
_entity_poly.entity_id
_entity_poly.type
_entity_poly.pdbx_seq_one_letter_code
_entity_poly.pdbx_strand_id
1 'polypeptide(L)'
;MNDWTMQMQTINTFSWLKEQITRSISASLMIYIMTRPSSSNGYPIFAQQGYENPREATGRIVCANCHLANKPVDIEVPQAILPDTVFEAVIRIPYDMKLKQVLANGKKGGLNVGAVLILPEGFELAPPDRISPEMNEKIRNLSFQSYRPNKKNILVIGPVSGQKYSEIAFPILSPDPATKKDTHFLKYPIYVGGNRGRGQIYPDGSKSNNTVYNATAAGIVKQILRKEKGGYEITTVDTLDGREVVEIIPPGPELLVSEGEFLKLDQPLTSNPNVGGFGQGDAEIVLQDPLRVQGLLFFFASVILAQIFLVLKKKQFEKVQLSEMNF
;
A
#
# COMPACT_ATOMS: atom_id res chain seq x y z
N MET A 1 -65.35 32.57 22.12
CA MET A 1 -64.11 33.01 21.43
C MET A 1 -62.78 32.49 22.05
N ASN A 2 -62.85 31.54 23.00
CA ASN A 2 -61.62 31.14 23.75
C ASN A 2 -61.02 29.73 23.38
N ASP A 3 -61.69 28.97 22.54
CA ASP A 3 -61.25 27.60 22.25
C ASP A 3 -60.24 27.51 21.07
N TRP A 4 -60.41 28.39 20.09
CA TRP A 4 -59.49 28.41 18.90
C TRP A 4 -58.12 28.96 19.20
N THR A 5 -57.95 29.88 20.15
CA THR A 5 -56.66 30.45 20.55
C THR A 5 -55.82 29.46 21.37
N MET A 6 -56.45 28.64 22.19
CA MET A 6 -55.77 27.56 22.93
C MET A 6 -55.25 26.45 21.99
N GLN A 7 -56.04 26.04 20.99
CA GLN A 7 -55.62 25.04 20.01
C GLN A 7 -54.46 25.51 19.13
N MET A 8 -54.44 26.77 18.71
CA MET A 8 -53.31 27.34 17.95
C MET A 8 -52.03 27.45 18.78
N GLN A 9 -52.11 27.79 20.07
CA GLN A 9 -50.93 27.85 20.94
C GLN A 9 -50.35 26.45 21.21
N THR A 10 -51.14 25.42 21.38
CA THR A 10 -50.68 24.04 21.57
C THR A 10 -50.05 23.48 20.31
N ILE A 11 -50.56 23.77 19.13
CA ILE A 11 -49.99 23.34 17.84
C ILE A 11 -48.64 24.02 17.60
N ASN A 12 -48.48 25.30 17.90
CA ASN A 12 -47.22 26.04 17.77
C ASN A 12 -46.15 25.57 18.76
N THR A 13 -46.53 25.28 20.02
CA THR A 13 -45.58 24.76 21.01
C THR A 13 -45.10 23.34 20.67
N PHE A 14 -45.99 22.49 20.12
CA PHE A 14 -45.66 21.14 19.70
C PHE A 14 -44.72 21.13 18.46
N SER A 15 -44.97 22.03 17.50
CA SER A 15 -44.13 22.25 16.33
C SER A 15 -42.72 22.76 16.73
N TRP A 16 -42.64 23.73 17.62
CA TRP A 16 -41.40 24.27 18.14
C TRP A 16 -40.62 23.21 18.93
N LEU A 17 -41.27 22.41 19.77
CA LEU A 17 -40.65 21.33 20.54
C LEU A 17 -40.09 20.26 19.63
N LYS A 18 -40.81 19.87 18.60
CA LYS A 18 -40.35 18.92 17.57
C LYS A 18 -39.12 19.41 16.82
N GLU A 19 -39.08 20.70 16.48
CA GLU A 19 -37.92 21.30 15.81
C GLU A 19 -36.68 21.35 16.72
N GLN A 20 -36.85 21.68 18.01
CA GLN A 20 -35.75 21.67 18.99
C GLN A 20 -35.18 20.25 19.22
N ILE A 21 -36.07 19.25 19.32
CA ILE A 21 -35.67 17.85 19.46
C ILE A 21 -34.91 17.38 18.21
N THR A 22 -35.40 17.73 17.00
CA THR A 22 -34.73 17.36 15.75
C THR A 22 -33.36 18.03 15.63
N ARG A 23 -33.23 19.31 15.99
CA ARG A 23 -31.93 20.03 16.01
C ARG A 23 -30.96 19.43 17.02
N SER A 24 -31.44 19.07 18.23
CA SER A 24 -30.62 18.45 19.27
C SER A 24 -30.15 17.05 18.85
N ILE A 25 -31.00 16.23 18.24
CA ILE A 25 -30.65 14.90 17.72
C ILE A 25 -29.63 15.04 16.58
N SER A 26 -29.84 15.99 15.65
CA SER A 26 -28.91 16.24 14.54
C SER A 26 -27.54 16.73 15.04
N ALA A 27 -27.53 17.64 16.02
CA ALA A 27 -26.28 18.13 16.62
C ALA A 27 -25.55 17.01 17.39
N SER A 28 -26.27 16.18 18.15
CA SER A 28 -25.71 15.05 18.88
C SER A 28 -25.17 13.98 17.92
N LEU A 29 -25.86 13.70 16.80
CA LEU A 29 -25.41 12.79 15.76
C LEU A 29 -24.15 13.31 15.05
N MET A 30 -24.10 14.61 14.78
CA MET A 30 -22.93 15.25 14.17
C MET A 30 -21.71 15.22 15.10
N ILE A 31 -21.90 15.51 16.38
CA ILE A 31 -20.85 15.39 17.41
C ILE A 31 -20.39 13.93 17.53
N TYR A 32 -21.31 12.98 17.54
CA TYR A 32 -21.01 11.56 17.62
C TYR A 32 -20.22 11.07 16.38
N ILE A 33 -20.54 11.57 15.18
CA ILE A 33 -19.79 11.26 13.95
C ILE A 33 -18.40 11.90 13.99
N MET A 34 -18.28 13.14 14.47
CA MET A 34 -17.01 13.85 14.57
C MET A 34 -16.10 13.33 15.69
N THR A 35 -16.65 12.78 16.77
CA THR A 35 -15.90 12.26 17.91
C THR A 35 -15.62 10.76 17.83
N ARG A 36 -16.08 10.08 16.78
CA ARG A 36 -15.60 8.72 16.55
C ARG A 36 -14.10 8.78 16.27
N PRO A 37 -13.25 8.16 17.11
CA PRO A 37 -11.86 7.97 16.74
C PRO A 37 -11.88 7.16 15.45
N SER A 38 -11.54 7.79 14.33
CA SER A 38 -11.32 7.07 13.10
C SER A 38 -10.26 6.04 13.40
N SER A 39 -10.62 4.76 13.35
CA SER A 39 -9.65 3.68 13.42
C SER A 39 -8.75 3.83 12.20
N SER A 40 -7.69 4.61 12.31
CA SER A 40 -6.76 4.80 11.23
C SER A 40 -5.88 3.56 11.17
N ASN A 41 -6.33 2.62 10.43
CA ASN A 41 -5.46 1.68 9.79
C ASN A 41 -4.88 2.44 8.58
N GLY A 42 -3.58 2.30 8.27
CA GLY A 42 -2.98 2.98 7.12
C GLY A 42 -3.57 2.48 5.79
N TYR A 43 -4.83 2.77 5.57
CA TYR A 43 -5.56 2.39 4.36
C TYR A 43 -5.03 3.19 3.16
N PRO A 44 -4.96 2.60 1.97
CA PRO A 44 -4.56 3.30 0.74
C PRO A 44 -5.34 4.58 0.48
N ILE A 45 -6.60 4.65 0.91
CA ILE A 45 -7.46 5.83 0.74
C ILE A 45 -6.88 7.10 1.35
N PHE A 46 -6.12 7.02 2.44
CA PHE A 46 -5.50 8.20 3.05
C PHE A 46 -4.37 8.75 2.16
N ALA A 47 -3.62 7.88 1.50
CA ALA A 47 -2.64 8.29 0.51
C ALA A 47 -3.34 8.91 -0.71
N GLN A 48 -4.43 8.32 -1.18
CA GLN A 48 -5.23 8.83 -2.29
C GLN A 48 -5.82 10.22 -2.01
N GLN A 49 -6.23 10.50 -0.76
CA GLN A 49 -6.77 11.80 -0.35
C GLN A 49 -5.68 12.85 -0.16
N GLY A 50 -4.56 12.50 0.46
CA GLY A 50 -3.49 13.43 0.82
C GLY A 50 -2.50 13.74 -0.30
N TYR A 51 -2.36 12.86 -1.28
CA TYR A 51 -1.33 12.98 -2.31
C TYR A 51 -1.90 12.74 -3.71
N GLU A 52 -1.61 13.62 -4.64
CA GLU A 52 -2.02 13.46 -6.03
C GLU A 52 -1.26 12.33 -6.72
N ASN A 53 0.04 12.21 -6.46
CA ASN A 53 0.90 11.15 -6.94
C ASN A 53 1.41 10.32 -5.76
N PRO A 54 1.34 8.98 -5.82
CA PRO A 54 1.86 8.14 -4.74
C PRO A 54 3.38 8.07 -4.71
N ARG A 55 4.08 8.47 -5.78
CA ARG A 55 5.54 8.49 -5.87
C ARG A 55 6.03 9.92 -5.99
N GLU A 56 6.85 10.33 -5.04
CA GLU A 56 7.49 11.65 -5.01
C GLU A 56 8.59 11.76 -6.06
N ALA A 57 9.03 12.97 -6.39
CA ALA A 57 10.14 13.22 -7.31
C ALA A 57 11.46 12.56 -6.86
N THR A 58 11.64 12.38 -5.55
CA THR A 58 12.76 11.66 -4.95
C THR A 58 12.73 10.15 -5.19
N GLY A 59 11.62 9.62 -5.73
CA GLY A 59 11.38 8.19 -5.89
C GLY A 59 10.74 7.52 -4.68
N ARG A 60 10.54 8.24 -3.57
CA ARG A 60 9.89 7.73 -2.37
C ARG A 60 8.40 7.57 -2.59
N ILE A 61 7.82 6.48 -2.10
CA ILE A 61 6.38 6.24 -2.12
C ILE A 61 5.77 6.76 -0.83
N VAL A 62 4.70 7.55 -0.94
CA VAL A 62 4.08 8.33 0.16
C VAL A 62 3.56 7.47 1.32
N CYS A 63 3.32 6.18 1.11
CA CYS A 63 2.96 5.24 2.19
C CYS A 63 4.02 5.21 3.31
N ALA A 64 5.29 5.47 2.99
CA ALA A 64 6.39 5.58 3.94
C ALA A 64 6.24 6.76 4.92
N ASN A 65 5.34 7.71 4.67
CA ASN A 65 5.08 8.83 5.57
C ASN A 65 4.29 8.41 6.82
N CYS A 66 3.55 7.31 6.73
CA CYS A 66 2.78 6.74 7.84
C CYS A 66 3.37 5.40 8.34
N HIS A 67 3.93 4.58 7.44
CA HIS A 67 4.59 3.30 7.74
C HIS A 67 6.10 3.53 7.79
N LEU A 68 6.63 3.92 8.96
CA LEU A 68 7.98 4.47 9.09
C LEU A 68 9.10 3.42 9.04
N ALA A 69 8.82 2.17 9.47
CA ALA A 69 9.83 1.12 9.49
C ALA A 69 10.09 0.59 8.07
N ASN A 70 11.36 0.50 7.68
CA ASN A 70 11.74 -0.07 6.39
C ASN A 70 11.75 -1.61 6.45
N LYS A 71 11.10 -2.25 5.48
CA LYS A 71 11.01 -3.71 5.32
C LYS A 71 11.07 -4.09 3.85
N PRO A 72 11.60 -5.26 3.48
CA PRO A 72 11.75 -5.65 2.08
C PRO A 72 10.40 -5.86 1.39
N VAL A 73 10.36 -5.52 0.11
CA VAL A 73 9.28 -5.82 -0.84
C VAL A 73 9.92 -6.17 -2.17
N ASP A 74 9.44 -7.23 -2.79
CA ASP A 74 9.89 -7.67 -4.10
C ASP A 74 8.76 -7.60 -5.12
N ILE A 75 9.14 -7.43 -6.38
CA ILE A 75 8.23 -7.50 -7.53
C ILE A 75 8.81 -8.42 -8.59
N GLU A 76 7.99 -9.31 -9.09
CA GLU A 76 8.32 -10.18 -10.21
C GLU A 76 7.40 -9.88 -11.39
N VAL A 77 8.00 -9.59 -12.54
CA VAL A 77 7.31 -9.34 -13.80
C VAL A 77 8.04 -10.06 -14.94
N PRO A 78 7.37 -10.38 -16.06
CA PRO A 78 8.03 -10.90 -17.25
C PRO A 78 9.08 -9.91 -17.77
N GLN A 79 10.21 -10.38 -18.30
CA GLN A 79 11.24 -9.52 -18.88
C GLN A 79 10.73 -8.77 -20.11
N ALA A 80 9.87 -9.41 -20.90
CA ALA A 80 9.28 -8.84 -22.11
C ALA A 80 7.85 -9.31 -22.32
N ILE A 81 7.03 -8.44 -22.87
CA ILE A 81 5.62 -8.68 -23.18
C ILE A 81 5.31 -8.19 -24.58
N LEU A 82 4.28 -8.76 -25.20
CA LEU A 82 3.73 -8.30 -26.47
C LEU A 82 2.63 -7.25 -26.23
N PRO A 83 2.32 -6.41 -27.23
CA PRO A 83 1.18 -5.51 -27.19
C PRO A 83 -0.13 -6.25 -26.96
N ASP A 84 -1.08 -5.56 -26.33
CA ASP A 84 -2.43 -6.07 -26.08
C ASP A 84 -2.46 -7.47 -25.44
N THR A 85 -1.54 -7.76 -24.52
CA THR A 85 -1.48 -9.03 -23.80
C THR A 85 -1.65 -8.84 -22.31
N VAL A 86 -2.26 -9.82 -21.64
CA VAL A 86 -2.38 -9.84 -20.18
C VAL A 86 -1.18 -10.57 -19.60
N PHE A 87 -0.53 -9.95 -18.61
CA PHE A 87 0.56 -10.55 -17.85
C PHE A 87 0.34 -10.39 -16.34
N GLU A 88 1.05 -11.19 -15.58
CA GLU A 88 1.00 -11.19 -14.12
C GLU A 88 2.17 -10.37 -13.56
N ALA A 89 1.87 -9.38 -12.70
CA ALA A 89 2.85 -8.72 -11.85
C ALA A 89 2.66 -9.20 -10.42
N VAL A 90 3.65 -9.91 -9.87
CA VAL A 90 3.56 -10.52 -8.55
C VAL A 90 4.34 -9.68 -7.54
N ILE A 91 3.65 -9.19 -6.52
CA ILE A 91 4.25 -8.44 -5.42
C ILE A 91 4.38 -9.35 -4.22
N ARG A 92 5.60 -9.48 -3.67
CA ARG A 92 5.89 -10.25 -2.45
C ARG A 92 6.15 -9.31 -1.29
N ILE A 93 5.40 -9.51 -0.21
CA ILE A 93 5.46 -8.72 1.03
C ILE A 93 5.85 -9.68 2.18
N PRO A 94 7.13 -10.04 2.31
CA PRO A 94 7.55 -11.04 3.28
C PRO A 94 7.45 -10.52 4.72
N TYR A 95 6.92 -11.36 5.62
CA TYR A 95 6.97 -11.14 7.07
C TYR A 95 6.81 -12.46 7.81
N ASP A 96 7.20 -12.50 9.08
CA ASP A 96 6.95 -13.68 9.94
C ASP A 96 5.46 -13.79 10.29
N MET A 97 4.81 -14.83 9.81
CA MET A 97 3.38 -15.11 10.01
C MET A 97 2.97 -15.30 11.48
N LYS A 98 3.93 -15.56 12.39
CA LYS A 98 3.69 -15.68 13.83
C LYS A 98 3.55 -14.33 14.52
N LEU A 99 4.03 -13.25 13.89
CA LEU A 99 3.97 -11.92 14.45
C LEU A 99 2.52 -11.44 14.61
N LYS A 100 2.26 -10.78 15.73
CA LYS A 100 1.00 -10.10 16.01
C LYS A 100 1.25 -8.63 16.29
N GLN A 101 0.51 -7.77 15.60
CA GLN A 101 0.57 -6.32 15.78
C GLN A 101 -0.37 -5.86 16.90
N VAL A 102 -0.09 -4.68 17.45
CA VAL A 102 -1.00 -3.98 18.34
C VAL A 102 -2.15 -3.38 17.52
N LEU A 103 -3.37 -3.69 17.89
CA LEU A 103 -4.59 -3.09 17.34
C LEU A 103 -4.89 -1.76 18.05
N ALA A 104 -5.81 -0.95 17.49
CA ALA A 104 -6.18 0.35 18.07
C ALA A 104 -6.71 0.26 19.51
N ASN A 105 -7.29 -0.86 19.90
CA ASN A 105 -7.77 -1.14 21.25
C ASN A 105 -6.70 -1.74 22.20
N GLY A 106 -5.44 -1.79 21.75
CA GLY A 106 -4.32 -2.36 22.52
C GLY A 106 -4.21 -3.90 22.48
N LYS A 107 -5.17 -4.61 21.91
CA LYS A 107 -5.09 -6.07 21.77
C LYS A 107 -4.12 -6.47 20.66
N LYS A 108 -3.59 -7.70 20.72
CA LYS A 108 -2.75 -8.26 19.66
C LYS A 108 -3.60 -8.91 18.56
N GLY A 109 -3.27 -8.66 17.31
CA GLY A 109 -3.95 -9.23 16.14
C GLY A 109 -3.02 -9.57 14.99
N GLY A 110 -3.51 -10.25 13.97
CA GLY A 110 -2.75 -10.55 12.75
C GLY A 110 -2.41 -9.29 11.96
N LEU A 111 -1.39 -9.37 11.11
CA LEU A 111 -1.01 -8.28 10.24
C LEU A 111 -1.86 -8.32 8.96
N ASN A 112 -2.29 -7.15 8.53
CA ASN A 112 -2.80 -6.94 7.19
C ASN A 112 -1.67 -6.43 6.29
N VAL A 113 -1.80 -6.67 4.99
CA VAL A 113 -0.90 -6.17 3.95
C VAL A 113 -1.66 -5.26 2.98
N GLY A 114 -0.93 -4.40 2.32
CA GLY A 114 -1.43 -3.56 1.24
C GLY A 114 -0.30 -3.24 0.29
N ALA A 115 -0.66 -2.98 -0.97
CA ALA A 115 0.31 -2.66 -2.00
C ALA A 115 -0.18 -1.53 -2.91
N VAL A 116 0.79 -0.83 -3.48
CA VAL A 116 0.61 0.08 -4.60
C VAL A 116 1.53 -0.36 -5.72
N LEU A 117 0.98 -0.50 -6.92
CA LEU A 117 1.69 -0.80 -8.15
C LEU A 117 1.58 0.40 -9.07
N ILE A 118 2.71 0.96 -9.47
CA ILE A 118 2.81 2.14 -10.33
C ILE A 118 3.36 1.68 -11.67
N LEU A 119 2.48 1.58 -12.63
CA LEU A 119 2.78 1.18 -14.00
C LEU A 119 3.06 2.41 -14.88
N PRO A 120 3.76 2.24 -16.00
CA PRO A 120 3.87 3.27 -17.02
C PRO A 120 2.49 3.66 -17.59
N GLU A 121 2.39 4.82 -18.17
CA GLU A 121 1.17 5.24 -18.85
C GLU A 121 0.80 4.28 -19.97
N GLY A 122 -0.49 4.03 -20.15
CA GLY A 122 -1.02 3.09 -21.11
C GLY A 122 -1.24 1.68 -20.58
N PHE A 123 -0.51 1.26 -19.54
CA PHE A 123 -0.79 0.00 -18.85
C PHE A 123 -1.98 0.16 -17.90
N GLU A 124 -2.79 -0.87 -17.76
CA GLU A 124 -3.97 -0.83 -16.90
C GLU A 124 -4.32 -2.21 -16.35
N LEU A 125 -5.23 -2.25 -15.39
CA LEU A 125 -5.78 -3.51 -14.88
C LEU A 125 -6.49 -4.24 -16.02
N ALA A 126 -6.20 -5.53 -16.17
CA ALA A 126 -6.84 -6.34 -17.18
C ALA A 126 -8.36 -6.46 -16.93
N PRO A 127 -9.21 -6.30 -17.95
CA PRO A 127 -10.63 -6.50 -17.80
C PRO A 127 -10.93 -8.00 -17.52
N PRO A 128 -12.01 -8.32 -16.77
CA PRO A 128 -12.28 -9.69 -16.31
C PRO A 128 -12.38 -10.75 -17.40
N ASP A 129 -12.87 -10.37 -18.57
CA ASP A 129 -13.01 -11.23 -19.77
C ASP A 129 -11.67 -11.62 -20.41
N ARG A 130 -10.60 -10.86 -20.14
CA ARG A 130 -9.24 -11.10 -20.64
C ARG A 130 -8.37 -11.88 -19.65
N ILE A 131 -8.81 -12.08 -18.40
CA ILE A 131 -8.05 -12.76 -17.36
C ILE A 131 -8.19 -14.28 -17.52
N SER A 132 -7.07 -15.01 -17.53
CA SER A 132 -7.10 -16.47 -17.58
C SER A 132 -7.78 -17.08 -16.36
N PRO A 133 -8.40 -18.26 -16.47
CA PRO A 133 -9.02 -18.95 -15.32
C PRO A 133 -8.06 -19.19 -14.16
N GLU A 134 -6.81 -19.53 -14.46
CA GLU A 134 -5.76 -19.75 -13.44
C GLU A 134 -5.42 -18.48 -12.67
N MET A 135 -5.25 -17.36 -13.38
CA MET A 135 -4.99 -16.06 -12.77
C MET A 135 -6.22 -15.57 -12.00
N ASN A 136 -7.43 -15.80 -12.51
CA ASN A 136 -8.67 -15.43 -11.83
C ASN A 136 -8.84 -16.18 -10.49
N GLU A 137 -8.39 -17.43 -10.41
CA GLU A 137 -8.39 -18.18 -9.14
C GLU A 137 -7.45 -17.56 -8.11
N LYS A 138 -6.26 -17.13 -8.51
CA LYS A 138 -5.28 -16.45 -7.63
C LYS A 138 -5.81 -15.13 -7.07
N ILE A 139 -6.53 -14.35 -7.87
CA ILE A 139 -7.02 -13.02 -7.52
C ILE A 139 -8.42 -13.02 -6.93
N ARG A 140 -9.07 -14.16 -6.82
CA ARG A 140 -10.45 -14.39 -6.44
C ARG A 140 -10.86 -13.67 -5.19
N ASN A 141 -11.19 -12.84 -4.70
CA ASN A 141 -11.51 -12.07 -3.49
C ASN A 141 -10.58 -10.87 -3.27
N LEU A 142 -9.76 -10.53 -4.25
CA LEU A 142 -8.98 -9.30 -4.21
C LEU A 142 -9.72 -8.20 -4.98
N SER A 143 -9.77 -7.02 -4.40
CA SER A 143 -10.34 -5.82 -5.03
C SER A 143 -9.23 -4.85 -5.35
N PHE A 144 -8.87 -4.77 -6.62
CA PHE A 144 -7.92 -3.79 -7.13
C PHE A 144 -8.63 -2.48 -7.45
N GLN A 145 -8.04 -1.37 -7.07
CA GLN A 145 -8.59 -0.05 -7.30
C GLN A 145 -7.56 0.83 -7.99
N SER A 146 -8.00 1.68 -8.92
CA SER A 146 -7.15 2.75 -9.41
C SER A 146 -6.89 3.76 -8.31
N TYR A 147 -5.66 4.25 -8.23
CA TYR A 147 -5.28 5.27 -7.24
C TYR A 147 -6.16 6.53 -7.34
N ARG A 148 -6.46 6.96 -8.56
CA ARG A 148 -7.46 7.98 -8.89
C ARG A 148 -8.18 7.61 -10.18
N PRO A 149 -9.40 8.12 -10.44
CA PRO A 149 -10.16 7.80 -11.65
C PRO A 149 -9.40 8.10 -12.96
N ASN A 150 -8.58 9.13 -12.97
CA ASN A 150 -7.74 9.53 -14.10
C ASN A 150 -6.37 8.85 -14.15
N LYS A 151 -6.01 8.03 -13.14
CA LYS A 151 -4.72 7.32 -13.05
C LYS A 151 -4.95 5.82 -13.02
N LYS A 152 -5.41 5.27 -14.14
CA LYS A 152 -5.70 3.83 -14.28
C LYS A 152 -4.45 2.95 -14.24
N ASN A 153 -3.30 3.54 -14.55
CA ASN A 153 -1.98 2.90 -14.50
C ASN A 153 -1.41 2.77 -13.08
N ILE A 154 -2.04 3.35 -12.07
CA ILE A 154 -1.61 3.23 -10.67
C ILE A 154 -2.68 2.46 -9.92
N LEU A 155 -2.31 1.28 -9.43
CA LEU A 155 -3.22 0.35 -8.79
C LEU A 155 -2.91 0.24 -7.30
N VAL A 156 -3.95 0.16 -6.47
CA VAL A 156 -3.84 -0.03 -5.03
C VAL A 156 -4.70 -1.18 -4.57
N ILE A 157 -4.22 -1.89 -3.56
CA ILE A 157 -4.96 -2.96 -2.89
C ILE A 157 -4.69 -2.94 -1.39
N GLY A 158 -5.68 -3.29 -0.62
CA GLY A 158 -5.58 -3.45 0.82
C GLY A 158 -6.52 -2.55 1.63
N PRO A 159 -6.60 -2.80 2.93
CA PRO A 159 -5.89 -3.87 3.65
C PRO A 159 -6.50 -5.26 3.39
N VAL A 160 -5.66 -6.23 3.14
CA VAL A 160 -6.05 -7.65 3.03
C VAL A 160 -5.28 -8.48 4.07
N SER A 161 -5.78 -9.66 4.44
CA SER A 161 -5.12 -10.51 5.42
C SER A 161 -3.73 -10.93 4.92
N GLY A 162 -2.68 -10.58 5.65
CA GLY A 162 -1.32 -10.93 5.28
C GLY A 162 -1.05 -12.43 5.32
N GLN A 163 -1.72 -13.18 6.21
CA GLN A 163 -1.61 -14.64 6.24
C GLN A 163 -2.03 -15.31 4.93
N LYS A 164 -3.00 -14.70 4.23
CA LYS A 164 -3.52 -15.24 2.97
C LYS A 164 -2.87 -14.60 1.74
N TYR A 165 -2.45 -13.36 1.84
CA TYR A 165 -2.06 -12.52 0.69
C TYR A 165 -0.69 -11.84 0.89
N SER A 166 0.30 -12.55 1.45
CA SER A 166 1.70 -12.08 1.48
C SER A 166 2.31 -11.99 0.07
N GLU A 167 1.70 -12.66 -0.88
CA GLU A 167 1.97 -12.60 -2.31
C GLU A 167 0.70 -12.19 -3.03
N ILE A 168 0.77 -11.13 -3.85
CA ILE A 168 -0.37 -10.52 -4.53
C ILE A 168 -0.07 -10.46 -6.02
N ALA A 169 -0.88 -11.17 -6.81
CA ALA A 169 -0.81 -11.16 -8.26
C ALA A 169 -1.72 -10.07 -8.84
N PHE A 170 -1.17 -9.20 -9.67
CA PHE A 170 -1.91 -8.17 -10.40
C PHE A 170 -2.04 -8.58 -11.87
N PRO A 171 -3.26 -8.73 -12.39
CA PRO A 171 -3.49 -8.97 -13.82
C PRO A 171 -3.38 -7.65 -14.57
N ILE A 172 -2.34 -7.48 -15.37
CA ILE A 172 -2.06 -6.24 -16.07
C ILE A 172 -2.22 -6.44 -17.56
N LEU A 173 -2.92 -5.50 -18.21
CA LEU A 173 -3.04 -5.41 -19.66
C LEU A 173 -1.98 -4.47 -20.20
N SER A 174 -1.16 -4.95 -21.13
CA SER A 174 -0.19 -4.13 -21.84
C SER A 174 -0.88 -3.28 -22.92
N PRO A 175 -0.39 -2.05 -23.16
CA PRO A 175 -0.92 -1.19 -24.20
C PRO A 175 -0.52 -1.68 -25.60
N ASP A 176 -1.33 -1.30 -26.60
CA ASP A 176 -1.00 -1.49 -28.00
C ASP A 176 -0.58 -0.15 -28.64
N PRO A 177 0.69 -0.01 -29.09
CA PRO A 177 1.17 1.19 -29.77
C PRO A 177 0.42 1.51 -31.09
N ALA A 178 -0.25 0.54 -31.68
CA ALA A 178 -1.08 0.78 -32.87
C ALA A 178 -2.33 1.60 -32.54
N THR A 179 -2.87 1.47 -31.33
CA THR A 179 -4.08 2.17 -30.87
C THR A 179 -3.78 3.35 -29.96
N LYS A 180 -2.70 3.28 -29.17
CA LYS A 180 -2.27 4.33 -28.21
C LYS A 180 -0.98 5.00 -28.71
N LYS A 181 -1.11 6.16 -29.36
CA LYS A 181 0.00 6.88 -30.02
C LYS A 181 1.13 7.31 -29.07
N ASP A 182 0.84 7.46 -27.77
CA ASP A 182 1.82 7.87 -26.75
C ASP A 182 2.62 6.68 -26.17
N THR A 183 2.34 5.46 -26.66
CA THR A 183 3.03 4.25 -26.24
C THR A 183 3.98 3.77 -27.34
N HIS A 184 5.20 3.42 -26.95
CA HIS A 184 6.25 2.99 -27.88
C HIS A 184 6.85 1.64 -27.44
N PHE A 185 7.51 0.95 -28.38
CA PHE A 185 8.26 -0.28 -28.08
C PHE A 185 9.55 0.06 -27.33
N LEU A 186 9.44 0.23 -26.01
CA LEU A 186 10.51 0.64 -25.12
C LEU A 186 10.63 -0.28 -23.90
N LYS A 187 11.66 -0.07 -23.13
CA LYS A 187 11.83 -0.59 -21.79
C LYS A 187 11.20 0.38 -20.79
N TYR A 188 10.30 -0.12 -19.98
CA TYR A 188 9.49 0.67 -19.07
C TYR A 188 9.79 0.29 -17.61
N PRO A 189 9.97 1.28 -16.71
CA PRO A 189 10.10 1.03 -15.29
C PRO A 189 8.71 0.80 -14.65
N ILE A 190 8.66 -0.11 -13.70
CA ILE A 190 7.51 -0.40 -12.85
C ILE A 190 7.95 -0.21 -11.41
N TYR A 191 7.17 0.53 -10.61
CA TYR A 191 7.49 0.75 -9.20
C TYR A 191 6.43 0.10 -8.31
N VAL A 192 6.88 -0.41 -7.18
CA VAL A 192 6.01 -1.05 -6.20
C VAL A 192 6.29 -0.54 -4.80
N GLY A 193 5.23 -0.40 -4.02
CA GLY A 193 5.30 -0.22 -2.58
C GLY A 193 4.39 -1.23 -1.90
N GLY A 194 4.86 -1.79 -0.80
CA GLY A 194 4.09 -2.75 -0.02
C GLY A 194 4.28 -2.53 1.48
N ASN A 195 3.19 -2.58 2.22
CA ASN A 195 3.21 -2.49 3.66
C ASN A 195 2.68 -3.77 4.30
N ARG A 196 3.15 -4.03 5.52
CA ARG A 196 2.59 -5.01 6.44
C ARG A 196 2.38 -4.34 7.79
N GLY A 197 1.21 -4.60 8.39
CA GLY A 197 0.84 -4.03 9.67
C GLY A 197 0.37 -2.58 9.60
N ARG A 198 0.15 -2.01 10.77
CA ARG A 198 -0.41 -0.66 10.95
C ARG A 198 0.66 0.42 10.83
N GLY A 199 0.25 1.61 10.40
CA GLY A 199 1.09 2.80 10.40
C GLY A 199 1.38 3.33 11.82
N GLN A 200 2.42 4.16 11.94
CA GLN A 200 2.86 4.82 13.16
C GLN A 200 2.29 6.23 13.28
N ILE A 201 2.03 6.86 12.14
CA ILE A 201 1.52 8.23 12.05
C ILE A 201 0.15 8.19 11.39
N TYR A 202 -0.76 9.02 11.88
CA TYR A 202 -2.07 9.24 11.31
C TYR A 202 -2.02 10.33 10.22
N PRO A 203 -3.02 10.42 9.33
CA PRO A 203 -3.05 11.45 8.28
C PRO A 203 -3.05 12.89 8.83
N ASP A 204 -3.52 13.11 10.06
CA ASP A 204 -3.49 14.38 10.76
C ASP A 204 -2.13 14.69 11.42
N GLY A 205 -1.14 13.80 11.29
CA GLY A 205 0.19 13.91 11.88
C GLY A 205 0.30 13.40 13.32
N SER A 206 -0.79 12.96 13.94
CA SER A 206 -0.75 12.42 15.31
C SER A 206 -0.12 11.00 15.33
N LYS A 207 0.46 10.63 16.48
CA LYS A 207 1.04 9.30 16.69
C LYS A 207 -0.05 8.25 16.93
N SER A 208 0.07 7.10 16.29
CA SER A 208 -0.75 5.93 16.58
C SER A 208 -0.19 5.19 17.81
N ASN A 209 -0.99 4.28 18.39
CA ASN A 209 -0.50 3.40 19.44
C ASN A 209 0.47 2.30 18.96
N ASN A 210 0.87 2.33 17.69
CA ASN A 210 1.83 1.41 17.09
C ASN A 210 3.21 2.07 16.89
N THR A 211 3.62 2.91 17.85
CA THR A 211 4.90 3.63 17.84
C THR A 211 5.43 3.83 19.24
N VAL A 212 6.66 4.33 19.34
CA VAL A 212 7.31 4.71 20.61
C VAL A 212 6.78 6.08 21.06
N TYR A 213 6.55 6.20 22.34
CA TYR A 213 6.27 7.47 23.02
C TYR A 213 7.51 7.89 23.81
N ASN A 214 7.95 9.13 23.61
CA ASN A 214 9.13 9.70 24.23
C ASN A 214 8.74 10.84 25.15
N ALA A 215 9.57 11.11 26.17
CA ALA A 215 9.41 12.23 27.07
C ALA A 215 9.50 13.57 26.32
N THR A 216 8.53 14.45 26.54
CA THR A 216 8.49 15.78 25.93
C THR A 216 9.24 16.83 26.77
N ALA A 217 9.59 16.51 28.01
CA ALA A 217 10.39 17.33 28.88
C ALA A 217 11.35 16.45 29.71
N ALA A 218 12.46 17.05 30.16
CA ALA A 218 13.35 16.40 31.13
C ALA A 218 12.81 16.64 32.55
N GLY A 219 12.75 15.59 33.36
CA GLY A 219 12.18 15.76 34.72
C GLY A 219 12.10 14.45 35.49
N ILE A 220 11.49 14.50 36.66
CA ILE A 220 11.27 13.32 37.49
C ILE A 220 9.83 12.85 37.36
N VAL A 221 9.63 11.55 37.10
CA VAL A 221 8.31 10.93 37.05
C VAL A 221 7.66 11.01 38.42
N LYS A 222 6.63 11.83 38.56
CA LYS A 222 5.89 12.03 39.81
C LYS A 222 4.88 10.90 40.02
N GLN A 223 4.14 10.53 38.98
CA GLN A 223 3.05 9.58 39.08
C GLN A 223 2.78 8.90 37.72
N ILE A 224 2.41 7.62 37.77
CA ILE A 224 1.97 6.82 36.63
C ILE A 224 0.57 6.26 36.93
N LEU A 225 -0.43 6.75 36.24
CA LEU A 225 -1.81 6.27 36.36
C LEU A 225 -2.17 5.35 35.17
N ARG A 226 -2.60 4.15 35.49
CA ARG A 226 -3.15 3.24 34.48
C ARG A 226 -4.62 3.58 34.23
N LYS A 227 -4.99 3.83 32.97
CA LYS A 227 -6.37 4.17 32.59
C LYS A 227 -7.26 2.91 32.51
N GLU A 228 -8.54 3.05 32.82
CA GLU A 228 -9.53 1.94 32.78
C GLU A 228 -9.62 1.28 31.38
N LYS A 229 -9.56 2.07 30.31
CA LYS A 229 -9.60 1.60 28.92
C LYS A 229 -8.23 1.11 28.41
N GLY A 230 -7.25 1.00 29.29
CA GLY A 230 -5.85 0.71 28.98
C GLY A 230 -5.05 1.96 28.61
N GLY A 231 -3.72 1.80 28.60
CA GLY A 231 -2.78 2.93 28.46
C GLY A 231 -2.43 3.57 29.79
N TYR A 232 -1.64 4.63 29.75
CA TYR A 232 -1.07 5.28 30.92
C TYR A 232 -1.19 6.79 30.81
N GLU A 233 -1.24 7.44 31.96
CA GLU A 233 -1.04 8.87 32.11
C GLU A 233 0.18 9.04 32.99
N ILE A 234 1.21 9.70 32.48
CA ILE A 234 2.49 9.91 33.16
C ILE A 234 2.60 11.39 33.48
N THR A 235 2.70 11.70 34.75
CA THR A 235 2.96 13.07 35.20
C THR A 235 4.44 13.20 35.54
N THR A 236 5.14 14.06 34.82
CA THR A 236 6.56 14.38 35.02
C THR A 236 6.70 15.81 35.56
N VAL A 237 7.54 16.03 36.54
CA VAL A 237 7.89 17.37 37.02
C VAL A 237 9.16 17.81 36.29
N ASP A 238 9.04 18.86 35.50
CA ASP A 238 10.18 19.46 34.79
C ASP A 238 11.20 20.00 35.79
N THR A 239 12.46 19.64 35.61
CA THR A 239 13.55 20.06 36.50
C THR A 239 13.98 21.52 36.31
N LEU A 240 13.60 22.16 35.20
CA LEU A 240 13.98 23.54 34.87
C LEU A 240 13.09 24.56 35.58
N ASP A 241 11.79 24.33 35.59
CA ASP A 241 10.80 25.31 36.07
C ASP A 241 9.75 24.73 37.02
N GLY A 242 9.84 23.44 37.34
CA GLY A 242 8.94 22.76 38.28
C GLY A 242 7.51 22.54 37.75
N ARG A 243 7.26 22.79 36.47
CA ARG A 243 5.93 22.53 35.86
C ARG A 243 5.64 21.04 35.76
N GLU A 244 4.38 20.69 35.95
CA GLU A 244 3.91 19.34 35.68
C GLU A 244 3.58 19.18 34.19
N VAL A 245 4.22 18.21 33.57
CA VAL A 245 3.97 17.80 32.20
C VAL A 245 3.23 16.47 32.21
N VAL A 246 2.06 16.41 31.58
CA VAL A 246 1.23 15.21 31.54
C VAL A 246 1.29 14.60 30.16
N GLU A 247 1.72 13.36 30.06
CA GLU A 247 1.81 12.59 28.83
C GLU A 247 0.83 11.44 28.84
N ILE A 248 0.04 11.36 27.76
CA ILE A 248 -0.98 10.33 27.61
C ILE A 248 -0.49 9.26 26.64
N ILE A 249 -0.30 8.06 27.15
CA ILE A 249 0.11 6.89 26.37
C ILE A 249 -1.13 6.02 26.09
N PRO A 250 -1.47 5.80 24.81
CA PRO A 250 -2.61 4.95 24.45
C PRO A 250 -2.35 3.47 24.76
N PRO A 251 -3.41 2.64 24.82
CA PRO A 251 -3.26 1.21 25.09
C PRO A 251 -2.45 0.50 23.99
N GLY A 252 -1.53 -0.36 24.40
CA GLY A 252 -0.74 -1.21 23.50
C GLY A 252 0.75 -1.24 23.78
N PRO A 253 1.46 -0.09 23.74
CA PRO A 253 2.88 -0.03 24.10
C PRO A 253 3.12 -0.40 25.56
N GLU A 254 4.21 -1.09 25.83
CA GLU A 254 4.64 -1.44 27.18
C GLU A 254 5.48 -0.31 27.77
N LEU A 255 5.21 0.04 29.00
CA LEU A 255 5.93 1.10 29.71
C LEU A 255 7.34 0.64 30.10
N LEU A 256 8.34 1.51 29.90
CA LEU A 256 9.75 1.24 30.23
C LEU A 256 10.22 2.01 31.47
N VAL A 257 9.44 2.99 31.95
CA VAL A 257 9.83 3.92 33.04
C VAL A 257 9.02 3.67 34.28
N SER A 258 9.56 4.10 35.42
CA SER A 258 8.97 3.92 36.77
C SER A 258 8.79 5.25 37.49
N GLU A 259 7.91 5.29 38.49
CA GLU A 259 7.76 6.46 39.36
C GLU A 259 9.07 6.76 40.09
N GLY A 260 9.41 8.04 40.19
CA GLY A 260 10.67 8.51 40.78
C GLY A 260 11.88 8.49 39.85
N GLU A 261 11.75 7.95 38.64
CA GLU A 261 12.84 7.91 37.65
C GLU A 261 13.07 9.30 37.04
N PHE A 262 14.34 9.65 36.82
CA PHE A 262 14.71 10.86 36.08
C PHE A 262 14.72 10.60 34.61
N LEU A 263 13.91 11.37 33.84
CA LEU A 263 13.79 11.31 32.39
C LEU A 263 14.62 12.40 31.74
N LYS A 264 15.27 12.03 30.63
CA LYS A 264 15.86 13.00 29.71
C LYS A 264 14.84 13.38 28.62
N LEU A 265 15.01 14.58 28.07
CA LEU A 265 14.24 14.95 26.85
C LEU A 265 14.43 13.89 25.77
N ASP A 266 13.35 13.55 25.06
CA ASP A 266 13.27 12.51 24.04
C ASP A 266 13.59 11.08 24.53
N GLN A 267 13.73 10.83 25.84
CA GLN A 267 13.89 9.47 26.35
C GLN A 267 12.66 8.62 26.05
N PRO A 268 12.82 7.39 25.53
CA PRO A 268 11.69 6.49 25.32
C PRO A 268 10.96 6.15 26.61
N LEU A 269 9.68 6.46 26.68
CA LEU A 269 8.79 6.08 27.78
C LEU A 269 8.21 4.68 27.59
N THR A 270 8.15 4.23 26.33
CA THR A 270 7.56 2.93 25.97
C THR A 270 8.45 2.13 25.04
N SER A 271 8.25 0.81 25.06
CA SER A 271 8.78 -0.08 24.02
C SER A 271 8.17 0.26 22.65
N ASN A 272 8.86 -0.15 21.58
CA ASN A 272 8.32 -0.05 20.23
C ASN A 272 7.44 -1.26 19.91
N PRO A 273 6.11 -1.13 19.84
CA PRO A 273 5.22 -2.26 19.56
C PRO A 273 5.14 -2.61 18.06
N ASN A 274 5.75 -1.81 17.19
CA ASN A 274 5.67 -2.00 15.76
C ASN A 274 6.43 -3.25 15.31
N VAL A 275 5.73 -4.15 14.66
CA VAL A 275 6.29 -5.36 14.03
C VAL A 275 6.18 -5.32 12.51
N GLY A 276 5.49 -4.31 11.98
CA GLY A 276 5.26 -4.09 10.56
C GLY A 276 6.30 -3.20 9.90
N GLY A 277 5.95 -2.68 8.74
CA GLY A 277 6.76 -1.72 8.00
C GLY A 277 6.35 -1.62 6.53
N PHE A 278 7.02 -0.73 5.83
CA PHE A 278 6.84 -0.45 4.42
C PHE A 278 8.13 -0.74 3.67
N GLY A 279 7.99 -1.26 2.46
CA GLY A 279 9.07 -1.40 1.51
C GLY A 279 8.66 -0.92 0.14
N GLN A 280 9.64 -0.60 -0.68
CA GLN A 280 9.43 -0.29 -2.08
C GLN A 280 10.51 -0.96 -2.93
N GLY A 281 10.18 -1.25 -4.18
CA GLY A 281 11.06 -1.85 -5.16
C GLY A 281 10.70 -1.35 -6.55
N ASP A 282 11.51 -1.76 -7.51
CA ASP A 282 11.30 -1.48 -8.92
C ASP A 282 11.65 -2.70 -9.77
N ALA A 283 11.04 -2.74 -10.94
CA ALA A 283 11.32 -3.70 -11.98
C ALA A 283 11.26 -3.01 -13.35
N GLU A 284 11.72 -3.69 -14.36
CA GLU A 284 11.69 -3.18 -15.74
C GLU A 284 11.04 -4.21 -16.65
N ILE A 285 10.22 -3.75 -17.57
CA ILE A 285 9.55 -4.60 -18.56
C ILE A 285 9.76 -4.03 -19.95
N VAL A 286 9.99 -4.90 -20.93
CA VAL A 286 10.13 -4.52 -22.34
C VAL A 286 8.82 -4.77 -23.06
N LEU A 287 8.23 -3.71 -23.62
CA LEU A 287 7.15 -3.86 -24.61
C LEU A 287 7.77 -4.19 -25.95
N GLN A 288 7.64 -5.44 -26.38
CA GLN A 288 8.35 -6.01 -27.52
C GLN A 288 7.57 -5.81 -28.81
N ASP A 289 8.28 -5.38 -29.86
CA ASP A 289 7.72 -5.27 -31.21
C ASP A 289 7.57 -6.67 -31.81
N PRO A 290 6.35 -7.11 -32.20
CA PRO A 290 6.13 -8.40 -32.83
C PRO A 290 6.89 -8.58 -34.13
N LEU A 291 7.01 -7.52 -34.94
CA LEU A 291 7.72 -7.57 -36.23
C LEU A 291 9.24 -7.78 -36.02
N ARG A 292 9.79 -7.14 -34.97
CA ARG A 292 11.18 -7.35 -34.59
C ARG A 292 11.45 -8.80 -34.18
N VAL A 293 10.54 -9.42 -33.42
CA VAL A 293 10.66 -10.83 -33.01
C VAL A 293 10.60 -11.75 -34.22
N GLN A 294 9.62 -11.54 -35.12
CA GLN A 294 9.49 -12.31 -36.36
C GLN A 294 10.72 -12.16 -37.25
N GLY A 295 11.22 -10.93 -37.42
CA GLY A 295 12.43 -10.65 -38.18
C GLY A 295 13.66 -11.36 -37.62
N LEU A 296 13.81 -11.39 -36.29
CA LEU A 296 14.89 -12.09 -35.62
C LEU A 296 14.82 -13.61 -35.84
N LEU A 297 13.62 -14.21 -35.73
CA LEU A 297 13.42 -15.63 -36.01
C LEU A 297 13.75 -15.97 -37.48
N PHE A 298 13.30 -15.13 -38.43
CA PHE A 298 13.65 -15.30 -39.82
C PHE A 298 15.16 -15.21 -40.08
N PHE A 299 15.84 -14.25 -39.44
CA PHE A 299 17.29 -14.12 -39.53
C PHE A 299 18.02 -15.37 -39.03
N PHE A 300 17.66 -15.91 -37.87
CA PHE A 300 18.27 -17.14 -37.37
C PHE A 300 17.99 -18.34 -38.25
N ALA A 301 16.78 -18.47 -38.77
CA ALA A 301 16.44 -19.53 -39.71
C ALA A 301 17.30 -19.43 -41.00
N SER A 302 17.50 -18.22 -41.53
CA SER A 302 18.33 -18.00 -42.71
C SER A 302 19.81 -18.32 -42.45
N VAL A 303 20.34 -17.98 -41.28
CA VAL A 303 21.69 -18.33 -40.88
C VAL A 303 21.88 -19.84 -40.79
N ILE A 304 20.94 -20.55 -40.17
CA ILE A 304 21.00 -22.02 -40.05
C ILE A 304 20.97 -22.66 -41.46
N LEU A 305 20.07 -22.20 -42.37
CA LEU A 305 20.02 -22.66 -43.72
C LEU A 305 21.33 -22.44 -44.46
N ALA A 306 21.95 -21.25 -44.35
CA ALA A 306 23.22 -20.94 -44.93
C ALA A 306 24.32 -21.90 -44.42
N GLN A 307 24.37 -22.21 -43.13
CA GLN A 307 25.32 -23.19 -42.59
C GLN A 307 25.10 -24.59 -43.14
N ILE A 308 23.84 -25.03 -43.27
CA ILE A 308 23.50 -26.32 -43.89
C ILE A 308 24.03 -26.38 -45.34
N PHE A 309 23.78 -25.34 -46.14
CA PHE A 309 24.22 -25.30 -47.54
C PHE A 309 25.75 -25.28 -47.63
N LEU A 310 26.43 -24.58 -46.77
CA LEU A 310 27.90 -24.58 -46.71
C LEU A 310 28.46 -25.99 -46.42
N VAL A 311 27.87 -26.71 -45.47
CA VAL A 311 28.27 -28.08 -45.18
C VAL A 311 27.99 -29.04 -46.32
N LEU A 312 26.82 -28.92 -46.96
CA LEU A 312 26.47 -29.73 -48.12
C LEU A 312 27.42 -29.46 -49.32
N LYS A 313 27.70 -28.17 -49.59
CA LYS A 313 28.66 -27.79 -50.63
C LYS A 313 30.05 -28.35 -50.37
N LYS A 314 30.55 -28.29 -49.12
CA LYS A 314 31.81 -28.88 -48.72
C LYS A 314 31.85 -30.39 -48.97
N LYS A 315 30.82 -31.11 -48.55
CA LYS A 315 30.68 -32.56 -48.80
C LYS A 315 30.63 -32.91 -50.30
N GLN A 316 29.94 -32.11 -51.11
CA GLN A 316 29.89 -32.27 -52.53
C GLN A 316 31.27 -32.08 -53.17
N PHE A 317 31.99 -31.03 -52.76
CA PHE A 317 33.36 -30.75 -53.22
C PHE A 317 34.32 -31.88 -52.86
N GLU A 318 34.30 -32.38 -51.63
CA GLU A 318 35.10 -33.52 -51.18
C GLU A 318 34.83 -34.77 -52.01
N LYS A 319 33.54 -35.06 -52.39
CA LYS A 319 33.17 -36.19 -53.23
C LYS A 319 33.73 -36.02 -54.67
N VAL A 320 33.68 -34.83 -55.23
CA VAL A 320 34.27 -34.54 -56.57
C VAL A 320 35.76 -34.74 -56.57
N GLN A 321 36.47 -34.20 -55.58
CA GLN A 321 37.94 -34.40 -55.42
C GLN A 321 38.32 -35.88 -55.29
N LEU A 322 37.56 -36.65 -54.49
CA LEU A 322 37.81 -38.09 -54.37
C LEU A 322 37.59 -38.85 -55.69
N SER A 323 36.63 -38.41 -56.51
CA SER A 323 36.41 -39.01 -57.84
C SER A 323 37.53 -38.67 -58.84
N GLU A 324 38.05 -37.43 -58.75
CA GLU A 324 39.17 -36.98 -59.61
C GLU A 324 40.50 -37.65 -59.23
N MET A 325 40.73 -37.98 -57.99
CA MET A 325 41.96 -38.70 -57.53
C MET A 325 41.96 -40.19 -57.83
N ASN A 326 40.80 -40.78 -58.18
CA ASN A 326 40.68 -42.21 -58.51
C ASN A 326 40.65 -42.48 -60.05
N PHE A 327 40.99 -41.47 -60.85
CA PHE A 327 41.26 -41.60 -62.28
C PHE A 327 42.78 -41.56 -62.53
#